data_b5b605336e23692ff0bcc844f0eb4e61
#
_entry.id   b5b605336e23692ff0bcc844f0eb4e61
#
_cell.length_a   1.000
_cell.length_b   1.000
_cell.length_c   1.000
_cell.angle_alpha   90.00
_cell.angle_beta   90.00
_cell.angle_gamma   90.00
#
_symmetry.space_group_name_H-M   'P 1'
#
loop_
_entity.id
_entity.type
_entity.pdbx_description
1 polymer ?
#
loop_
_entity_poly.entity_id
_entity_poly.type
_entity_poly.pdbx_seq_one_letter_code
_entity_poly.pdbx_strand_id
1 'polypeptide(L)'
;MYKTKQRINFFHCDPAGIIFYARLFEICHSVYEEMISSFELDENYWQNDEYAVPIVKCDAGFYKPVKPGEEVTVELVVTELRETTFQLGYSIKNDKDVEVASAKTVHVFVDKKKWKGKEIKDSLRIGLSNHFKD
;
A
#
# COMPACT_ATOMS: atom_id res chain seq x y z
N MET A 1 7.81 -6.35 -7.59
CA MET A 1 7.25 -4.99 -7.52
C MET A 1 5.90 -4.95 -8.21
N TYR A 2 4.92 -4.37 -7.55
CA TYR A 2 3.63 -4.05 -8.16
C TYR A 2 3.63 -2.60 -8.59
N LYS A 3 3.19 -2.32 -9.80
CA LYS A 3 3.33 -0.98 -10.38
C LYS A 3 2.04 -0.61 -11.11
N THR A 4 1.51 0.57 -10.84
CA THR A 4 0.29 1.06 -11.48
C THR A 4 0.29 2.57 -11.56
N LYS A 5 -0.53 3.11 -12.45
CA LYS A 5 -0.72 4.55 -12.60
C LYS A 5 -1.96 4.99 -11.82
N GLN A 6 -1.86 6.15 -11.20
CA GLN A 6 -2.95 6.77 -10.45
C GLN A 6 -3.09 8.23 -10.87
N ARG A 7 -4.32 8.68 -11.09
CA ARG A 7 -4.60 10.07 -11.35
C ARG A 7 -4.78 10.81 -10.03
N ILE A 8 -4.16 11.98 -9.91
CA ILE A 8 -4.40 12.87 -8.77
C ILE A 8 -5.61 13.72 -9.10
N ASN A 9 -6.71 13.48 -8.40
CA ASN A 9 -7.95 14.20 -8.60
C ASN A 9 -7.98 15.47 -7.75
N PHE A 10 -8.84 16.41 -8.14
CA PHE A 10 -9.00 17.66 -7.40
C PHE A 10 -9.28 17.42 -5.91
N PHE A 11 -10.11 16.42 -5.59
CA PHE A 11 -10.47 16.14 -4.19
C PHE A 11 -9.33 15.55 -3.36
N HIS A 12 -8.22 15.18 -3.97
CA HIS A 12 -7.01 14.76 -3.25
C HIS A 12 -6.18 15.96 -2.78
N CYS A 13 -6.53 17.17 -3.20
CA CYS A 13 -5.72 18.36 -3.00
C CYS A 13 -6.36 19.31 -1.99
N ASP A 14 -5.53 20.15 -1.38
CA ASP A 14 -5.96 21.16 -0.42
C ASP A 14 -5.97 22.57 -1.05
N PRO A 15 -6.34 23.62 -0.29
CA PRO A 15 -6.36 25.00 -0.81
C PRO A 15 -5.02 25.50 -1.34
N ALA A 16 -3.90 24.87 -1.00
CA ALA A 16 -2.59 25.22 -1.55
C ALA A 16 -2.43 24.71 -3.00
N GLY A 17 -3.37 23.91 -3.51
CA GLY A 17 -3.33 23.42 -4.89
C GLY A 17 -2.40 22.23 -5.08
N ILE A 18 -2.05 21.54 -4.01
CA ILE A 18 -1.21 20.33 -4.05
C ILE A 18 -1.86 19.24 -3.23
N ILE A 19 -1.41 17.99 -3.40
CA ILE A 19 -1.96 16.86 -2.68
C ILE A 19 -1.91 17.08 -1.16
N PHE A 20 -3.07 16.88 -0.51
CA PHE A 20 -3.17 16.91 0.94
C PHE A 20 -2.50 15.66 1.52
N TYR A 21 -1.63 15.84 2.52
CA TYR A 21 -0.77 14.74 2.99
C TYR A 21 -1.52 13.46 3.36
N ALA A 22 -2.70 13.58 3.97
CA ALA A 22 -3.47 12.40 4.37
C ALA A 22 -4.02 11.61 3.16
N ARG A 23 -4.25 12.28 2.04
CA ARG A 23 -4.77 11.65 0.82
C ARG A 23 -3.75 10.72 0.15
N LEU A 24 -2.47 10.94 0.42
CA LEU A 24 -1.42 10.06 -0.10
C LEU A 24 -1.65 8.61 0.35
N PHE A 25 -2.06 8.41 1.60
CA PHE A 25 -2.32 7.07 2.12
C PHE A 25 -3.51 6.41 1.44
N GLU A 26 -4.51 7.17 1.03
CA GLU A 26 -5.64 6.63 0.26
C GLU A 26 -5.17 6.14 -1.11
N ILE A 27 -4.29 6.89 -1.77
CA ILE A 27 -3.70 6.50 -3.05
C ILE A 27 -2.87 5.24 -2.88
N CYS A 28 -2.02 5.19 -1.87
CA CYS A 28 -1.22 4.00 -1.55
C CYS A 28 -2.11 2.80 -1.26
N HIS A 29 -3.17 2.99 -0.49
CA HIS A 29 -4.10 1.90 -0.13
C HIS A 29 -4.81 1.36 -1.36
N SER A 30 -5.18 2.22 -2.31
CA SER A 30 -5.78 1.78 -3.57
C SER A 30 -4.85 0.83 -4.32
N VAL A 31 -3.57 1.11 -4.34
CA VAL A 31 -2.57 0.26 -5.01
C VAL A 31 -2.37 -1.04 -4.24
N TYR A 32 -2.36 -0.99 -2.93
CA TYR A 32 -2.34 -2.17 -2.07
C TYR A 32 -3.54 -3.08 -2.37
N GLU A 33 -4.74 -2.52 -2.48
CA GLU A 33 -5.94 -3.28 -2.83
C GLU A 33 -5.82 -3.95 -4.20
N GLU A 34 -5.30 -3.24 -5.19
CA GLU A 34 -5.06 -3.80 -6.52
C GLU A 34 -4.08 -4.97 -6.46
N MET A 35 -2.98 -4.82 -5.72
CA MET A 35 -2.00 -5.90 -5.56
C MET A 35 -2.64 -7.13 -4.92
N ILE A 36 -3.37 -6.95 -3.81
CA ILE A 36 -4.05 -8.06 -3.14
C ILE A 36 -5.06 -8.74 -4.09
N SER A 37 -5.81 -7.95 -4.84
CA SER A 37 -6.77 -8.49 -5.82
C SER A 37 -6.07 -9.36 -6.86
N SER A 38 -4.84 -9.01 -7.25
CA SER A 38 -4.08 -9.79 -8.23
C SER A 38 -3.66 -11.17 -7.71
N PHE A 39 -3.69 -11.40 -6.40
CA PHE A 39 -3.32 -12.69 -5.82
C PHE A 39 -4.41 -13.74 -5.99
N GLU A 40 -5.63 -13.34 -6.30
CA GLU A 40 -6.77 -14.23 -6.50
C GLU A 40 -6.97 -15.22 -5.34
N LEU A 41 -6.95 -14.67 -4.10
CA LEU A 41 -7.17 -15.48 -2.89
C LEU A 41 -8.58 -16.08 -2.89
N ASP A 42 -8.73 -17.28 -2.31
CA ASP A 42 -10.02 -17.94 -2.22
C ASP A 42 -11.01 -17.19 -1.34
N GLU A 43 -10.52 -16.61 -0.25
CA GLU A 43 -11.36 -15.84 0.68
C GLU A 43 -11.35 -14.35 0.32
N ASN A 44 -12.29 -13.61 0.90
CA ASN A 44 -12.25 -12.15 0.84
C ASN A 44 -11.24 -11.65 1.88
N TYR A 45 -10.12 -11.14 1.41
CA TYR A 45 -9.03 -10.63 2.25
C TYR A 45 -9.52 -9.54 3.23
N TRP A 46 -10.46 -8.72 2.80
CA TRP A 46 -10.94 -7.55 3.54
C TRP A 46 -12.03 -7.90 4.55
N GLN A 47 -12.75 -9.00 4.32
CA GLN A 47 -13.86 -9.45 5.16
C GLN A 47 -13.93 -10.98 5.15
N ASN A 48 -13.44 -11.60 6.21
CA ASN A 48 -13.56 -13.03 6.43
C ASN A 48 -13.59 -13.30 7.94
N ASP A 49 -13.92 -14.51 8.34
CA ASP A 49 -14.10 -14.86 9.75
C ASP A 49 -12.80 -15.32 10.43
N GLU A 50 -11.74 -15.53 9.68
CA GLU A 50 -10.51 -16.18 10.15
C GLU A 50 -9.47 -15.18 10.60
N TYR A 51 -9.22 -14.15 9.81
CA TYR A 51 -8.12 -13.22 10.07
C TYR A 51 -8.48 -11.79 9.68
N ALA A 52 -7.70 -10.85 10.19
CA ALA A 52 -7.68 -9.46 9.76
C ALA A 52 -6.22 -9.02 9.61
N VAL A 53 -5.99 -7.96 8.85
CA VAL A 53 -4.63 -7.47 8.59
C VAL A 53 -4.59 -5.95 8.85
N PRO A 54 -4.64 -5.54 10.12
CA PRO A 54 -4.58 -4.12 10.45
C PRO A 54 -3.23 -3.52 10.11
N ILE A 55 -3.26 -2.24 9.76
CA ILE A 55 -2.07 -1.41 9.59
C ILE A 55 -1.77 -0.81 10.97
N VAL A 56 -0.58 -1.08 11.48
CA VAL A 56 -0.19 -0.66 12.85
C VAL A 56 0.77 0.52 12.84
N LYS A 57 1.36 0.82 11.69
CA LYS A 57 2.27 1.94 11.55
C LYS A 57 2.28 2.41 10.11
N CYS A 58 2.32 3.72 9.91
CA CYS A 58 2.48 4.29 8.59
C CYS A 58 3.31 5.58 8.69
N ASP A 59 4.09 5.85 7.66
CA ASP A 59 4.80 7.11 7.53
C ASP A 59 4.92 7.48 6.06
N ALA A 60 5.18 8.75 5.79
CA ALA A 60 5.30 9.26 4.43
C ALA A 60 6.30 10.42 4.37
N GLY A 61 6.93 10.56 3.22
CA GLY A 61 7.78 11.70 2.88
C GLY A 61 7.25 12.39 1.63
N PHE A 62 7.35 13.70 1.59
CA PHE A 62 6.89 14.54 0.46
C PHE A 62 8.07 15.34 -0.05
N TYR A 63 8.44 15.13 -1.30
CA TYR A 63 9.65 15.72 -1.87
C TYR A 63 9.38 16.78 -2.90
N LYS A 64 8.28 16.67 -3.64
CA LYS A 64 7.85 17.64 -4.65
C LYS A 64 6.33 17.76 -4.64
N PRO A 65 5.79 18.96 -4.94
CA PRO A 65 4.34 19.13 -5.00
C PRO A 65 3.73 18.32 -6.14
N VAL A 66 2.55 17.77 -5.89
CA VAL A 66 1.76 17.04 -6.87
C VAL A 66 0.42 17.75 -7.00
N LYS A 67 0.04 18.09 -8.23
CA LYS A 67 -1.13 18.94 -8.53
C LYS A 67 -2.30 18.12 -9.07
N PRO A 68 -3.53 18.66 -8.96
CA PRO A 68 -4.68 18.00 -9.56
C PRO A 68 -4.49 17.81 -11.07
N GLY A 69 -4.93 16.67 -11.57
CA GLY A 69 -4.81 16.33 -12.98
C GLY A 69 -3.53 15.62 -13.37
N GLU A 70 -2.51 15.64 -12.50
CA GLU A 70 -1.30 14.88 -12.77
C GLU A 70 -1.53 13.38 -12.61
N GLU A 71 -0.87 12.61 -13.45
CA GLU A 71 -0.82 11.15 -13.33
C GLU A 71 0.51 10.76 -12.72
N VAL A 72 0.47 9.96 -11.68
CA VAL A 72 1.67 9.44 -11.02
C VAL A 72 1.75 7.93 -11.20
N THR A 73 2.95 7.40 -11.15
CA THR A 73 3.19 5.96 -11.08
C THR A 73 3.52 5.60 -9.64
N VAL A 74 2.78 4.64 -9.11
CA VAL A 74 3.04 4.11 -7.77
C VAL A 74 3.73 2.77 -7.91
N GLU A 75 4.90 2.64 -7.32
CA GLU A 75 5.66 1.40 -7.24
C GLU A 75 5.56 0.87 -5.82
N LEU A 76 5.03 -0.33 -5.70
CA LEU A 76 4.79 -0.98 -4.41
C LEU A 76 5.66 -2.22 -4.31
N VAL A 77 6.46 -2.29 -3.25
CA VAL A 77 7.29 -3.47 -2.94
C VAL A 77 7.04 -3.93 -1.51
N VAL A 78 7.25 -5.21 -1.29
CA VAL A 78 7.30 -5.78 0.07
C VAL A 78 8.72 -5.60 0.56
N THR A 79 8.91 -4.79 1.58
CA THR A 79 10.26 -4.48 2.11
C THR A 79 10.67 -5.41 3.25
N GLU A 80 9.69 -5.94 3.98
CA GLU A 80 9.92 -6.96 5.01
C GLU A 80 8.77 -7.97 4.97
N LEU A 81 9.11 -9.22 5.19
CA LEU A 81 8.13 -10.30 5.26
C LEU A 81 8.57 -11.24 6.38
N ARG A 82 7.87 -11.18 7.50
CA ARG A 82 8.17 -11.97 8.70
C ARG A 82 7.09 -12.99 8.93
N GLU A 83 7.14 -13.68 10.06
CA GLU A 83 6.18 -14.73 10.38
C GLU A 83 4.74 -14.21 10.46
N THR A 84 4.53 -13.10 11.18
CA THR A 84 3.19 -12.53 11.42
C THR A 84 3.01 -11.12 10.86
N THR A 85 4.06 -10.50 10.31
CA THR A 85 4.03 -9.11 9.87
C THR A 85 4.65 -8.96 8.49
N PHE A 86 4.24 -7.92 7.77
CA PHE A 86 4.93 -7.50 6.55
C PHE A 86 4.90 -5.98 6.45
N GLN A 87 5.86 -5.46 5.74
CA GLN A 87 5.97 -4.03 5.48
C GLN A 87 5.93 -3.77 4.00
N LEU A 88 5.15 -2.78 3.61
CA LEU A 88 5.06 -2.32 2.23
C LEU A 88 5.76 -0.97 2.10
N GLY A 89 6.51 -0.82 1.03
CA GLY A 89 7.12 0.43 0.66
C GLY A 89 6.55 0.94 -0.65
N TYR A 90 6.25 2.23 -0.71
CA TYR A 90 5.64 2.88 -1.87
C TYR A 90 6.56 3.99 -2.35
N SER A 91 6.80 4.03 -3.65
CA SER A 91 7.47 5.13 -4.31
C SER A 91 6.50 5.74 -5.32
N ILE A 92 6.23 7.03 -5.18
CA ILE A 92 5.31 7.75 -6.06
C ILE A 92 6.16 8.61 -6.98
N LYS A 93 6.05 8.37 -8.29
CA LYS A 93 6.85 9.05 -9.31
C LYS A 93 5.97 9.82 -10.28
N ASN A 94 6.46 10.97 -10.71
CA ASN A 94 5.79 11.76 -11.73
C ASN A 94 6.07 11.23 -13.14
N ASP A 95 5.58 11.91 -14.16
CA ASP A 95 5.74 11.53 -15.57
C ASP A 95 7.21 11.60 -16.06
N LYS A 96 8.07 12.25 -15.30
CA LYS A 96 9.52 12.34 -15.57
C LYS A 96 10.33 11.29 -14.79
N ASP A 97 9.63 10.31 -14.19
CA ASP A 97 10.24 9.26 -13.39
C ASP A 97 11.00 9.77 -12.15
N VAL A 98 10.58 10.93 -11.64
CA VAL A 98 11.15 11.53 -10.44
C VAL A 98 10.27 11.18 -9.25
N GLU A 99 10.87 10.68 -8.16
CA GLU A 99 10.15 10.39 -6.93
C GLU A 99 9.65 11.70 -6.30
N VAL A 100 8.34 11.82 -6.17
CA VAL A 100 7.69 13.01 -5.60
C VAL A 100 7.23 12.78 -4.16
N ALA A 101 7.03 11.52 -3.79
CA ALA A 101 6.64 11.13 -2.44
C ALA A 101 6.99 9.67 -2.21
N SER A 102 7.04 9.27 -0.95
CA SER A 102 7.21 7.88 -0.55
C SER A 102 6.37 7.59 0.67
N ALA A 103 6.07 6.33 0.91
CA ALA A 103 5.33 5.90 2.09
C ALA A 103 5.75 4.50 2.51
N LYS A 104 5.49 4.18 3.77
CA LYS A 104 5.66 2.85 4.33
C LYS A 104 4.46 2.51 5.19
N THR A 105 4.02 1.26 5.14
CA THR A 105 2.96 0.75 6.00
C THR A 105 3.38 -0.59 6.59
N VAL A 106 3.15 -0.76 7.88
CA VAL A 106 3.43 -2.01 8.58
C VAL A 106 2.12 -2.70 8.88
N HIS A 107 2.01 -3.95 8.50
CA HIS A 107 0.79 -4.75 8.59
C HIS A 107 1.03 -5.94 9.50
N VAL A 108 0.04 -6.27 10.32
CA VAL A 108 0.08 -7.46 11.18
C VAL A 108 -1.05 -8.38 10.78
N PHE A 109 -0.71 -9.65 10.54
CA PHE A 109 -1.70 -10.70 10.30
C PHE A 109 -2.16 -11.21 11.66
N VAL A 110 -3.44 -11.05 11.99
CA VAL A 110 -3.96 -11.40 13.30
C VAL A 110 -5.11 -12.39 13.19
N ASP A 111 -5.27 -13.23 14.23
CA ASP A 111 -6.47 -14.01 14.43
C ASP A 111 -7.62 -13.06 14.72
N LYS A 112 -8.71 -13.14 13.96
CA LYS A 112 -9.80 -12.17 14.05
C LYS A 112 -10.53 -12.22 15.39
N LYS A 113 -10.61 -13.39 16.01
CA LYS A 113 -11.31 -13.56 17.30
C LYS A 113 -10.43 -13.18 18.49
N LYS A 114 -9.19 -13.63 18.49
CA LYS A 114 -8.24 -13.41 19.60
C LYS A 114 -7.52 -12.07 19.48
N TRP A 115 -7.48 -11.50 18.29
CA TRP A 115 -6.75 -10.27 17.96
C TRP A 115 -5.28 -10.33 18.37
N LYS A 116 -4.67 -11.45 18.06
CA LYS A 116 -3.24 -11.71 18.30
C LYS A 116 -2.56 -12.08 17.00
N GLY A 117 -1.28 -11.78 16.89
CA GLY A 117 -0.46 -12.17 15.75
C GLY A 117 -0.63 -13.65 15.43
N LYS A 118 -0.81 -13.93 14.15
CA LYS A 118 -0.99 -15.26 13.60
C LYS A 118 -0.07 -15.40 12.40
N GLU A 119 0.45 -16.59 12.17
CA GLU A 119 1.31 -16.84 11.04
C GLU A 119 0.60 -16.50 9.72
N ILE A 120 1.25 -15.73 8.88
CA ILE A 120 0.72 -15.33 7.58
C ILE A 120 0.38 -16.58 6.77
N LYS A 121 -0.84 -16.62 6.25
CA LYS A 121 -1.35 -17.71 5.44
C LYS A 121 -0.48 -17.91 4.19
N ASP A 122 -0.22 -19.17 3.82
CA ASP A 122 0.69 -19.50 2.72
C ASP A 122 0.33 -18.82 1.40
N SER A 123 -0.96 -18.78 1.05
CA SER A 123 -1.41 -18.14 -0.19
C SER A 123 -1.08 -16.64 -0.24
N LEU A 124 -1.25 -15.96 0.89
CA LEU A 124 -0.89 -14.54 1.00
C LEU A 124 0.63 -14.36 0.97
N ARG A 125 1.36 -15.22 1.67
CA ARG A 125 2.83 -15.19 1.69
C ARG A 125 3.41 -15.35 0.29
N ILE A 126 2.88 -16.28 -0.49
CA ILE A 126 3.30 -16.51 -1.88
C ILE A 126 3.09 -15.24 -2.71
N GLY A 127 1.90 -14.65 -2.62
CA GLY A 127 1.59 -13.41 -3.33
C GLY A 127 2.55 -12.27 -2.97
N LEU A 128 2.76 -12.06 -1.67
CA LEU A 128 3.66 -11.03 -1.18
C LEU A 128 5.10 -11.27 -1.62
N SER A 129 5.55 -12.52 -1.59
CA SER A 129 6.92 -12.89 -1.98
C SER A 129 7.24 -12.53 -3.43
N ASN A 130 6.24 -12.55 -4.32
CA ASN A 130 6.41 -12.18 -5.72
C ASN A 130 6.72 -10.69 -5.91
N HIS A 131 6.47 -9.89 -4.89
CA HIS A 131 6.72 -8.44 -4.92
C HIS A 131 7.77 -8.01 -3.91
N PHE A 132 8.55 -8.95 -3.40
CA PHE A 132 9.61 -8.64 -2.46
C PHE A 132 10.69 -7.81 -3.17
N LYS A 133 11.26 -6.85 -2.45
CA LYS A 133 12.35 -6.01 -2.99
C LYS A 133 13.58 -6.86 -3.27
N ASP A 134 14.28 -6.52 -4.29
CA ASP A 134 15.55 -7.18 -4.63
C ASP A 134 16.70 -6.69 -3.75
#